data_10f4f63f2c360fcd4186c4bb74a1e2fa
#
_entry.id   10f4f63f2c360fcd4186c4bb74a1e2fa
#
_cell.length_a   1.000
_cell.length_b   1.000
_cell.length_c   1.000
_cell.angle_alpha   90.00
_cell.angle_beta   90.00
_cell.angle_gamma   90.00
#
_symmetry.space_group_name_H-M   'P 1'
#
loop_
_entity.id
_entity.type
_entity.pdbx_description
1 polymer ?
#
loop_
_entity_poly.entity_id
_entity_poly.type
_entity_poly.pdbx_seq_one_letter_code
_entity_poly.pdbx_strand_id
1 'polypeptide(L)'
;RPSSVYVVTGDVNSVASGRLSFALGLQGPCVSMDTACSSALSALHGAWRAVIGGECSDATAAAVGLKLAPQPTLGAAAAGMLSVEGRCRTWDVRANGYVRSEGVGCTVLAPGGEGGMGVAGVAVRQDGRSASLTAPNGSAQRALLGAALASAGVTAAGMSRLEAHGTGTALGDPTEAGSLAAALCGFGSGRSSPLAVGAAKASVGHSEAASGQVGLQRLSSALARLVAGGNAQLRRLSPHVGELWTGAAAALSSQPVQAGVGVGDVVGGVSSFGYSGTIAHALVRAAPSGAAARMGGAAGVGFRRRAFLWEMASPSARDSSAVALYSVGWAALGGAAGGASSGQWLVVQPSAAVLLAAGAPLGGVLGARSWRGVALRLDTADGVAPCVRGVQAAVRLAQLLSRSTPSPALALLTSGAVSVPAVGAGAAPLTGAAHGGSWGFARVLRLEQPASRVLSVDVARDWGGAGAVGAALAEASRAGGGAEAEVAWSGGARHGARLRRRGAEAATPSVSGGAASGAWLVTGGLGGLGLRGAALLAARGAARLVLTSRSGAVARGGQGLEASLRALGSAAGSTSVVACDGGDASEAAALVALARPAGVLHA
;
A
#
# COMPACT_ATOMS: atom_id res chain seq x y z
N ARG A 1 -10.42 -20.29 10.08
CA ARG A 1 -10.84 -19.81 11.43
C ARG A 1 -12.28 -20.24 11.62
N PRO A 2 -12.70 -20.73 12.80
CA PRO A 2 -14.11 -20.90 13.07
C PRO A 2 -14.76 -19.52 12.92
N SER A 3 -15.82 -19.40 12.15
CA SER A 3 -16.56 -18.15 11.98
C SER A 3 -17.25 -17.82 13.31
N SER A 4 -16.82 -16.73 13.95
CA SER A 4 -17.51 -16.21 15.13
C SER A 4 -18.88 -15.69 14.74
N VAL A 5 -19.88 -15.81 15.61
CA VAL A 5 -21.20 -15.18 15.43
C VAL A 5 -21.09 -13.65 15.29
N TYR A 6 -20.00 -13.08 15.75
CA TYR A 6 -19.71 -11.64 15.67
C TYR A 6 -19.04 -11.20 14.35
N VAL A 7 -18.76 -12.11 13.41
CA VAL A 7 -18.12 -11.73 12.13
C VAL A 7 -18.99 -10.74 11.37
N VAL A 8 -20.28 -10.99 11.26
CA VAL A 8 -21.21 -10.10 10.54
C VAL A 8 -21.23 -8.70 11.20
N THR A 9 -21.34 -8.64 12.52
CA THR A 9 -21.41 -7.35 13.23
C THR A 9 -20.05 -6.69 13.43
N GLY A 10 -18.95 -7.39 13.15
CA GLY A 10 -17.57 -6.89 13.28
C GLY A 10 -16.95 -6.38 11.98
N ASP A 11 -17.47 -6.80 10.82
CA ASP A 11 -16.82 -6.58 9.52
C ASP A 11 -17.67 -5.77 8.53
N VAL A 12 -18.94 -5.54 8.83
CA VAL A 12 -19.86 -4.84 7.92
C VAL A 12 -19.93 -3.34 8.24
N ASN A 13 -19.65 -2.49 7.24
CA ASN A 13 -19.62 -1.03 7.40
C ASN A 13 -20.92 -0.45 7.95
N SER A 14 -22.09 -0.98 7.57
CA SER A 14 -23.38 -0.51 8.07
C SER A 14 -23.53 -0.61 9.59
N VAL A 15 -22.79 -1.51 10.23
CA VAL A 15 -22.84 -1.71 11.68
C VAL A 15 -21.99 -0.64 12.42
N ALA A 16 -21.08 0.04 11.74
CA ALA A 16 -20.20 1.02 12.39
C ALA A 16 -21.00 2.16 13.05
N SER A 17 -21.87 2.82 12.30
CA SER A 17 -22.76 3.87 12.83
C SER A 17 -23.82 3.30 13.78
N GLY A 18 -24.43 2.15 13.43
CA GLY A 18 -25.43 1.49 14.24
C GLY A 18 -24.94 1.12 15.64
N ARG A 19 -23.66 0.76 15.75
CA ARG A 19 -23.02 0.45 17.04
C ARG A 19 -22.91 1.68 17.95
N LEU A 20 -22.65 2.86 17.38
CA LEU A 20 -22.66 4.12 18.11
C LEU A 20 -24.07 4.48 18.56
N SER A 21 -25.04 4.40 17.66
CA SER A 21 -26.45 4.65 17.99
C SER A 21 -26.95 3.71 19.08
N PHE A 22 -26.63 2.42 19.00
CA PHE A 22 -26.98 1.42 20.02
C PHE A 22 -26.34 1.74 21.38
N ALA A 23 -25.04 2.06 21.40
CA ALA A 23 -24.32 2.32 22.64
C ALA A 23 -24.75 3.61 23.33
N LEU A 24 -25.16 4.63 22.56
CA LEU A 24 -25.56 5.94 23.06
C LEU A 24 -27.07 6.13 23.15
N GLY A 25 -27.87 5.13 22.73
CA GLY A 25 -29.33 5.21 22.74
C GLY A 25 -29.90 6.19 21.70
N LEU A 26 -29.19 6.48 20.61
CA LEU A 26 -29.62 7.42 19.59
C LEU A 26 -30.65 6.78 18.65
N GLN A 27 -31.70 7.53 18.30
CA GLN A 27 -32.84 7.05 17.51
C GLN A 27 -33.04 7.79 16.18
N GLY A 28 -32.29 8.85 15.92
CA GLY A 28 -32.32 9.60 14.66
C GLY A 28 -31.72 8.83 13.48
N PRO A 29 -31.63 9.46 12.28
CA PRO A 29 -31.02 8.88 11.10
C PRO A 29 -29.61 8.33 11.39
N CYS A 30 -29.34 7.11 10.96
CA CYS A 30 -28.08 6.40 11.25
C CYS A 30 -27.50 5.83 9.95
N VAL A 31 -26.41 6.41 9.47
CA VAL A 31 -25.80 6.08 8.18
C VAL A 31 -24.29 5.94 8.30
N SER A 32 -23.73 4.89 7.71
CA SER A 32 -22.29 4.77 7.47
C SER A 32 -21.98 5.15 6.03
N MET A 33 -21.02 6.06 5.84
CA MET A 33 -20.62 6.58 4.53
C MET A 33 -19.13 6.30 4.29
N ASP A 34 -18.83 5.79 3.09
CA ASP A 34 -17.46 5.72 2.60
C ASP A 34 -17.38 6.40 1.23
N THR A 35 -16.77 7.56 1.19
CA THR A 35 -16.45 8.33 0.00
C THR A 35 -14.95 8.63 -0.05
N ALA A 36 -14.15 7.70 0.46
CA ALA A 36 -12.70 7.82 0.61
C ALA A 36 -12.33 9.08 1.40
N CYS A 37 -11.45 9.93 0.87
CA CYS A 37 -10.95 11.09 1.62
C CYS A 37 -12.03 12.12 1.99
N SER A 38 -13.15 12.17 1.29
CA SER A 38 -14.27 13.08 1.58
C SER A 38 -15.28 12.56 2.61
N SER A 39 -15.10 11.32 3.13
CA SER A 39 -16.08 10.65 4.00
C SER A 39 -16.50 11.50 5.20
N ALA A 40 -15.55 12.12 5.91
CA ALA A 40 -15.84 12.95 7.08
C ALA A 40 -16.74 14.14 6.76
N LEU A 41 -16.46 14.88 5.67
CA LEU A 41 -17.27 16.03 5.28
C LEU A 41 -18.59 15.61 4.64
N SER A 42 -18.65 14.44 3.99
CA SER A 42 -19.91 13.86 3.51
C SER A 42 -20.82 13.46 4.67
N ALA A 43 -20.26 12.86 5.72
CA ALA A 43 -20.98 12.55 6.96
C ALA A 43 -21.44 13.85 7.66
N LEU A 44 -20.59 14.87 7.73
CA LEU A 44 -20.95 16.19 8.26
C LEU A 44 -22.12 16.81 7.47
N HIS A 45 -22.10 16.70 6.13
CA HIS A 45 -23.20 17.18 5.29
C HIS A 45 -24.51 16.45 5.61
N GLY A 46 -24.49 15.12 5.76
CA GLY A 46 -25.67 14.34 6.14
C GLY A 46 -26.22 14.75 7.50
N ALA A 47 -25.34 14.85 8.50
CA ALA A 47 -25.68 15.27 9.86
C ALA A 47 -26.24 16.71 9.88
N TRP A 48 -25.59 17.65 9.17
CA TRP A 48 -26.05 19.03 9.06
C TRP A 48 -27.43 19.11 8.40
N ARG A 49 -27.67 18.35 7.31
CA ARG A 49 -28.96 18.29 6.64
C ARG A 49 -30.06 17.74 7.56
N ALA A 50 -29.78 16.69 8.31
CA ALA A 50 -30.77 16.10 9.22
C ALA A 50 -31.18 17.10 10.33
N VAL A 51 -30.22 17.85 10.89
CA VAL A 51 -30.50 18.86 11.92
C VAL A 51 -31.30 20.04 11.34
N ILE A 52 -30.88 20.65 10.24
CA ILE A 52 -31.60 21.79 9.65
C ILE A 52 -32.94 21.40 9.04
N GLY A 53 -33.09 20.14 8.62
CA GLY A 53 -34.35 19.57 8.13
C GLY A 53 -35.32 19.18 9.25
N GLY A 54 -34.90 19.26 10.52
CA GLY A 54 -35.72 18.89 11.68
C GLY A 54 -35.94 17.39 11.85
N GLU A 55 -35.14 16.54 11.18
CA GLU A 55 -35.20 15.08 11.33
C GLU A 55 -34.67 14.63 12.70
N CYS A 56 -33.78 15.41 13.31
CA CYS A 56 -33.27 15.21 14.66
C CYS A 56 -32.89 16.53 15.30
N SER A 57 -32.90 16.59 16.67
CA SER A 57 -32.49 17.77 17.43
C SER A 57 -30.97 17.98 17.37
N ASP A 58 -30.23 16.89 17.41
CA ASP A 58 -28.76 16.86 17.44
C ASP A 58 -28.27 15.75 16.53
N ALA A 59 -27.10 15.93 15.93
CA ALA A 59 -26.48 14.90 15.11
C ALA A 59 -24.98 14.79 15.39
N THR A 60 -24.48 13.58 15.33
CA THR A 60 -23.07 13.26 15.48
C THR A 60 -22.48 12.84 14.14
N ALA A 61 -21.50 13.61 13.64
CA ALA A 61 -20.69 13.24 12.49
C ALA A 61 -19.33 12.71 12.98
N ALA A 62 -19.15 11.39 12.94
CA ALA A 62 -17.91 10.74 13.32
C ALA A 62 -17.14 10.23 12.11
N ALA A 63 -15.81 10.25 12.18
CA ALA A 63 -14.95 9.72 11.14
C ALA A 63 -13.77 8.98 11.75
N VAL A 64 -13.37 7.86 11.11
CA VAL A 64 -12.27 7.02 11.56
C VAL A 64 -11.43 6.58 10.36
N GLY A 65 -10.12 6.66 10.51
CA GLY A 65 -9.15 6.12 9.56
C GLY A 65 -8.03 5.43 10.33
N LEU A 66 -8.03 4.10 10.37
CA LEU A 66 -7.04 3.29 11.06
C LEU A 66 -6.27 2.41 10.07
N LYS A 67 -5.00 2.15 10.37
CA LYS A 67 -4.08 1.37 9.52
C LYS A 67 -3.86 -0.01 10.11
N LEU A 68 -4.93 -0.80 10.22
CA LEU A 68 -4.94 -2.09 10.89
C LEU A 68 -4.39 -3.23 10.03
N ALA A 69 -4.22 -3.02 8.72
CA ALA A 69 -3.73 -4.00 7.78
C ALA A 69 -2.77 -3.38 6.76
N PRO A 70 -1.75 -4.11 6.27
CA PRO A 70 -0.78 -3.58 5.31
C PRO A 70 -1.32 -3.44 3.88
N GLN A 71 -2.33 -4.23 3.48
CA GLN A 71 -2.82 -4.32 2.11
C GLN A 71 -3.25 -2.97 1.50
N PRO A 72 -4.01 -2.10 2.18
CA PRO A 72 -4.36 -0.80 1.63
C PRO A 72 -3.14 0.11 1.42
N THR A 73 -2.10 -0.02 2.27
CA THR A 73 -0.84 0.72 2.08
C THR A 73 -0.08 0.23 0.87
N LEU A 74 0.01 -1.09 0.70
CA LEU A 74 0.66 -1.71 -0.46
C LEU A 74 -0.06 -1.36 -1.76
N GLY A 75 -1.40 -1.38 -1.76
CA GLY A 75 -2.22 -0.98 -2.90
C GLY A 75 -2.00 0.49 -3.29
N ALA A 76 -2.04 1.42 -2.33
CA ALA A 76 -1.79 2.83 -2.58
C ALA A 76 -0.34 3.11 -3.05
N ALA A 77 0.64 2.34 -2.54
CA ALA A 77 2.03 2.42 -3.00
C ALA A 77 2.18 1.91 -4.44
N ALA A 78 1.56 0.77 -4.77
CA ALA A 78 1.56 0.21 -6.12
C ALA A 78 0.88 1.15 -7.14
N ALA A 79 -0.16 1.88 -6.71
CA ALA A 79 -0.82 2.90 -7.53
C ALA A 79 -0.03 4.22 -7.64
N GLY A 80 1.16 4.32 -7.06
CA GLY A 80 2.00 5.52 -7.13
C GLY A 80 1.45 6.72 -6.34
N MET A 81 0.51 6.51 -5.42
CA MET A 81 -0.14 7.59 -4.67
C MET A 81 0.69 8.08 -3.48
N LEU A 82 1.57 7.22 -2.94
CA LEU A 82 2.29 7.50 -1.71
C LEU A 82 3.62 8.23 -1.95
N SER A 83 3.91 9.19 -1.10
CA SER A 83 5.20 9.87 -1.07
C SER A 83 6.31 8.89 -0.66
N VAL A 84 7.34 8.82 -1.48
CA VAL A 84 8.53 7.98 -1.19
C VAL A 84 9.29 8.44 0.06
N GLU A 85 9.19 9.73 0.43
CA GLU A 85 9.80 10.26 1.66
C GLU A 85 8.84 10.29 2.84
N GLY A 86 7.62 9.78 2.71
CA GLY A 86 6.65 9.73 3.78
C GLY A 86 6.21 11.13 4.30
N ARG A 87 5.98 12.07 3.40
CA ARG A 87 5.53 13.44 3.71
C ARG A 87 4.47 13.94 2.73
N CYS A 88 3.45 14.62 3.24
CA CYS A 88 2.55 15.42 2.40
C CYS A 88 3.18 16.80 2.20
N ARG A 89 3.90 16.98 1.09
CA ARG A 89 4.54 18.26 0.76
C ARG A 89 3.59 19.15 -0.02
N THR A 90 2.53 19.55 0.62
CA THR A 90 1.47 20.35 0.00
C THR A 90 2.04 21.62 -0.63
N TRP A 91 1.82 21.77 -1.93
CA TRP A 91 2.23 22.87 -2.81
C TRP A 91 3.74 23.13 -2.93
N ASP A 92 4.55 22.27 -2.33
CA ASP A 92 6.00 22.35 -2.48
C ASP A 92 6.44 21.72 -3.82
N VAL A 93 7.49 22.25 -4.41
CA VAL A 93 8.06 21.71 -5.67
C VAL A 93 8.46 20.23 -5.57
N ARG A 94 8.67 19.71 -4.37
CA ARG A 94 9.02 18.31 -4.09
C ARG A 94 7.80 17.43 -3.83
N ALA A 95 6.58 17.92 -4.09
CA ALA A 95 5.35 17.15 -3.93
C ALA A 95 5.37 15.92 -4.84
N ASN A 96 5.27 14.73 -4.26
CA ASN A 96 5.37 13.44 -4.97
C ASN A 96 4.44 12.37 -4.42
N GLY A 97 3.38 12.77 -3.74
CA GLY A 97 2.42 11.89 -3.12
C GLY A 97 2.12 12.26 -1.67
N TYR A 98 1.25 11.49 -1.04
CA TYR A 98 0.89 11.70 0.36
C TYR A 98 1.46 10.64 1.29
N VAL A 99 1.52 10.93 2.59
CA VAL A 99 1.78 9.94 3.63
C VAL A 99 0.47 9.61 4.34
N ARG A 100 0.20 8.32 4.51
CA ARG A 100 -0.98 7.85 5.24
C ARG A 100 -0.77 8.04 6.74
N SER A 101 -1.78 8.58 7.43
CA SER A 101 -1.82 8.69 8.90
C SER A 101 -3.13 8.14 9.45
N GLU A 102 -3.22 8.02 10.75
CA GLU A 102 -4.44 7.61 11.44
C GLU A 102 -5.14 8.81 12.03
N GLY A 103 -6.45 8.70 12.22
CA GLY A 103 -7.27 9.70 12.86
C GLY A 103 -8.64 9.17 13.26
N VAL A 104 -9.12 9.64 14.38
CA VAL A 104 -10.49 9.46 14.84
C VAL A 104 -10.99 10.83 15.29
N GLY A 105 -12.15 11.23 14.83
CA GLY A 105 -12.73 12.51 15.18
C GLY A 105 -14.25 12.46 15.16
N CYS A 106 -14.85 13.38 15.91
CA CYS A 106 -16.28 13.51 16.01
C CYS A 106 -16.66 14.99 16.12
N THR A 107 -17.73 15.37 15.45
CA THR A 107 -18.39 16.68 15.59
C THR A 107 -19.85 16.44 15.98
N VAL A 108 -20.28 17.11 17.03
CA VAL A 108 -21.69 17.16 17.42
C VAL A 108 -22.29 18.46 16.90
N LEU A 109 -23.39 18.36 16.18
CA LEU A 109 -24.16 19.47 15.65
C LEU A 109 -25.46 19.61 16.41
N ALA A 110 -25.79 20.84 16.81
CA ALA A 110 -27.05 21.18 17.43
C ALA A 110 -27.56 22.52 16.88
N PRO A 111 -28.88 22.77 16.80
CA PRO A 111 -29.41 24.07 16.41
C PRO A 111 -29.11 25.13 17.46
N GLY A 112 -28.77 26.36 17.03
CA GLY A 112 -28.72 27.54 17.92
C GLY A 112 -27.73 27.46 19.06
N GLY A 113 -26.66 26.66 18.95
CA GLY A 113 -25.68 26.48 20.02
C GLY A 113 -24.96 27.78 20.37
N GLU A 114 -24.89 28.08 21.71
CA GLU A 114 -24.17 29.26 22.24
C GLU A 114 -22.64 29.20 22.10
N GLY A 115 -22.12 28.20 21.39
CA GLY A 115 -20.69 27.84 21.35
C GLY A 115 -19.79 28.75 20.51
N GLY A 116 -20.30 29.81 19.93
CA GLY A 116 -19.48 30.74 19.12
C GLY A 116 -18.92 30.18 17.80
N MET A 117 -19.18 28.91 17.49
CA MET A 117 -18.75 28.23 16.26
C MET A 117 -19.94 27.54 15.60
N GLY A 118 -20.21 27.83 14.35
CA GLY A 118 -21.34 27.26 13.61
C GLY A 118 -20.96 26.77 12.22
N VAL A 119 -21.60 25.68 11.77
CA VAL A 119 -21.53 25.25 10.37
C VAL A 119 -22.47 26.13 9.56
N ALA A 120 -21.91 27.00 8.72
CA ALA A 120 -22.68 27.95 7.93
C ALA A 120 -23.27 27.32 6.66
N GLY A 121 -22.59 26.36 6.07
CA GLY A 121 -23.05 25.65 4.90
C GLY A 121 -22.13 24.50 4.51
N VAL A 122 -22.68 23.48 3.89
CA VAL A 122 -21.91 22.32 3.40
C VAL A 122 -22.42 21.92 2.03
N ALA A 123 -21.52 21.56 1.13
CA ALA A 123 -21.85 21.00 -0.16
C ALA A 123 -21.04 19.72 -0.44
N VAL A 124 -21.68 18.79 -1.12
CA VAL A 124 -21.06 17.57 -1.64
C VAL A 124 -21.40 17.47 -3.13
N ARG A 125 -20.43 17.15 -3.95
CA ARG A 125 -20.57 16.96 -5.39
C ARG A 125 -19.72 15.79 -5.87
N GLN A 126 -19.85 15.48 -7.17
CA GLN A 126 -19.08 14.46 -7.87
C GLN A 126 -18.27 15.14 -8.99
N ASP A 127 -17.04 14.69 -9.20
CA ASP A 127 -16.14 15.17 -10.27
C ASP A 127 -16.73 14.92 -11.67
N GLY A 128 -17.64 13.97 -11.80
CA GLY A 128 -18.22 13.58 -13.08
C GLY A 128 -17.17 12.94 -14.00
N ARG A 129 -17.28 13.22 -15.30
CA ARG A 129 -16.33 12.71 -16.29
C ARG A 129 -15.04 13.55 -16.24
N SER A 130 -14.05 13.07 -15.45
CA SER A 130 -12.69 13.61 -15.42
C SER A 130 -11.79 12.85 -16.41
N ALA A 131 -10.49 13.18 -16.45
CA ALA A 131 -9.52 12.51 -17.34
C ALA A 131 -9.35 11.01 -17.05
N SER A 132 -9.56 10.59 -15.79
CA SER A 132 -9.63 9.18 -15.36
C SER A 132 -10.46 9.11 -14.08
N LEU A 133 -10.82 7.88 -13.66
CA LEU A 133 -11.61 7.67 -12.44
C LEU A 133 -11.02 8.35 -11.19
N THR A 134 -9.71 8.44 -11.12
CA THR A 134 -9.00 9.01 -9.96
C THR A 134 -8.42 10.40 -10.20
N ALA A 135 -8.60 10.97 -11.39
CA ALA A 135 -8.10 12.31 -11.72
C ALA A 135 -9.05 13.39 -11.19
N PRO A 136 -8.53 14.42 -10.49
CA PRO A 136 -9.34 15.51 -9.99
C PRO A 136 -9.91 16.37 -11.13
N ASN A 137 -11.08 17.00 -10.89
CA ASN A 137 -11.76 17.88 -11.83
C ASN A 137 -11.88 19.30 -11.27
N GLY A 138 -11.06 20.22 -11.79
CA GLY A 138 -11.05 21.62 -11.34
C GLY A 138 -12.41 22.34 -11.56
N SER A 139 -13.15 22.02 -12.61
CA SER A 139 -14.48 22.61 -12.84
C SER A 139 -15.50 22.15 -11.79
N ALA A 140 -15.47 20.87 -11.43
CA ALA A 140 -16.32 20.33 -10.37
C ALA A 140 -15.97 20.93 -9.00
N GLN A 141 -14.67 21.13 -8.72
CA GLN A 141 -14.22 21.78 -7.48
C GLN A 141 -14.72 23.24 -7.41
N ARG A 142 -14.65 24.00 -8.51
CA ARG A 142 -15.21 25.36 -8.56
C ARG A 142 -16.74 25.36 -8.32
N ALA A 143 -17.45 24.45 -8.95
CA ALA A 143 -18.90 24.31 -8.75
C ALA A 143 -19.26 23.92 -7.32
N LEU A 144 -18.43 23.07 -6.66
CA LEU A 144 -18.55 22.71 -5.26
C LEU A 144 -18.39 23.93 -4.35
N LEU A 145 -17.33 24.72 -4.55
CA LEU A 145 -17.05 25.94 -3.77
C LEU A 145 -18.19 26.95 -3.90
N GLY A 146 -18.67 27.20 -5.12
CA GLY A 146 -19.82 28.07 -5.38
C GLY A 146 -21.10 27.57 -4.67
N ALA A 147 -21.38 26.27 -4.71
CA ALA A 147 -22.54 25.69 -4.04
C ALA A 147 -22.45 25.82 -2.50
N ALA A 148 -21.27 25.62 -1.93
CA ALA A 148 -21.08 25.77 -0.48
C ALA A 148 -21.24 27.24 -0.05
N LEU A 149 -20.68 28.19 -0.81
CA LEU A 149 -20.85 29.62 -0.57
C LEU A 149 -22.32 30.04 -0.63
N ALA A 150 -23.04 29.58 -1.65
CA ALA A 150 -24.47 29.83 -1.78
C ALA A 150 -25.27 29.25 -0.61
N SER A 151 -24.96 28.01 -0.20
CA SER A 151 -25.59 27.35 0.95
C SER A 151 -25.39 28.10 2.25
N ALA A 152 -24.22 28.77 2.41
CA ALA A 152 -23.87 29.54 3.60
C ALA A 152 -24.34 31.00 3.55
N GLY A 153 -24.82 31.49 2.42
CA GLY A 153 -25.10 32.92 2.21
C GLY A 153 -23.84 33.80 2.34
N VAL A 154 -22.68 33.29 1.95
CA VAL A 154 -21.37 33.97 2.10
C VAL A 154 -20.78 34.22 0.72
N THR A 155 -20.20 35.41 0.54
CA THR A 155 -19.42 35.72 -0.68
C THR A 155 -18.00 35.18 -0.56
N ALA A 156 -17.32 35.04 -1.69
CA ALA A 156 -15.91 34.68 -1.73
C ALA A 156 -15.05 35.64 -0.88
N ALA A 157 -15.30 36.93 -0.96
CA ALA A 157 -14.61 37.96 -0.18
C ALA A 157 -14.83 37.85 1.34
N GLY A 158 -15.98 37.30 1.77
CA GLY A 158 -16.30 37.09 3.17
C GLY A 158 -15.55 35.93 3.85
N MET A 159 -14.86 35.10 3.09
CA MET A 159 -14.00 34.06 3.67
C MET A 159 -12.62 34.62 4.01
N SER A 160 -12.13 34.37 5.20
CA SER A 160 -10.80 34.79 5.65
C SER A 160 -9.77 33.66 5.66
N ARG A 161 -10.23 32.41 5.78
CA ARG A 161 -9.37 31.23 5.91
C ARG A 161 -9.88 30.05 5.09
N LEU A 162 -8.94 29.22 4.65
CA LEU A 162 -9.24 27.96 3.99
C LEU A 162 -8.27 26.88 4.49
N GLU A 163 -8.83 25.76 4.86
CA GLU A 163 -8.10 24.53 5.06
C GLU A 163 -8.27 23.66 3.80
N ALA A 164 -7.21 23.58 3.02
CA ALA A 164 -7.23 22.89 1.74
C ALA A 164 -7.24 21.36 1.89
N HIS A 165 -7.67 20.66 0.84
CA HIS A 165 -7.45 19.22 0.73
C HIS A 165 -5.96 18.91 0.72
N GLY A 166 -5.16 19.56 -0.10
CA GLY A 166 -3.71 19.67 -0.02
C GLY A 166 -2.95 18.39 0.30
N THR A 167 -3.00 17.40 -0.57
CA THR A 167 -2.38 16.08 -0.34
C THR A 167 -0.88 16.03 -0.63
N GLY A 168 -0.32 16.98 -1.36
CA GLY A 168 1.06 16.95 -1.80
C GLY A 168 1.27 16.08 -3.04
N THR A 169 0.27 15.98 -3.90
CA THR A 169 0.34 15.19 -5.14
C THR A 169 0.58 16.10 -6.34
N ALA A 170 1.35 15.60 -7.32
CA ALA A 170 1.77 16.38 -8.49
C ALA A 170 0.59 16.89 -9.34
N LEU A 171 -0.53 16.16 -9.38
CA LEU A 171 -1.72 16.54 -10.14
C LEU A 171 -2.77 17.23 -9.26
N GLY A 172 -2.99 16.74 -8.04
CA GLY A 172 -4.03 17.23 -7.15
C GLY A 172 -3.80 18.67 -6.69
N ASP A 173 -2.58 18.96 -6.27
CA ASP A 173 -2.24 20.28 -5.73
C ASP A 173 -2.42 21.42 -6.75
N PRO A 174 -1.92 21.33 -8.01
CA PRO A 174 -2.19 22.36 -9.02
C PRO A 174 -3.68 22.47 -9.38
N THR A 175 -4.40 21.35 -9.48
CA THR A 175 -5.84 21.37 -9.79
C THR A 175 -6.64 22.08 -8.70
N GLU A 176 -6.35 21.81 -7.43
CA GLU A 176 -6.99 22.48 -6.30
C GLU A 176 -6.59 23.96 -6.25
N ALA A 177 -5.31 24.28 -6.41
CA ALA A 177 -4.81 25.65 -6.42
C ALA A 177 -5.50 26.51 -7.49
N GLY A 178 -5.62 26.00 -8.72
CA GLY A 178 -6.33 26.68 -9.80
C GLY A 178 -7.82 26.87 -9.53
N SER A 179 -8.45 25.88 -8.89
CA SER A 179 -9.86 25.97 -8.50
C SER A 179 -10.11 27.02 -7.43
N LEU A 180 -9.24 27.07 -6.42
CA LEU A 180 -9.29 28.05 -5.33
C LEU A 180 -9.01 29.47 -5.84
N ALA A 181 -7.98 29.63 -6.68
CA ALA A 181 -7.66 30.92 -7.28
C ALA A 181 -8.85 31.46 -8.08
N ALA A 182 -9.44 30.65 -8.94
CA ALA A 182 -10.55 31.06 -9.79
C ALA A 182 -11.84 31.34 -9.02
N ALA A 183 -12.17 30.52 -8.00
CA ALA A 183 -13.45 30.61 -7.29
C ALA A 183 -13.43 31.61 -6.13
N LEU A 184 -12.28 31.82 -5.47
CA LEU A 184 -12.20 32.54 -4.22
C LEU A 184 -11.29 33.79 -4.25
N CYS A 185 -10.29 33.84 -5.14
CA CYS A 185 -9.22 34.82 -5.09
C CYS A 185 -9.02 35.59 -6.40
N GLY A 186 -9.80 35.28 -7.45
CA GLY A 186 -9.64 35.86 -8.80
C GLY A 186 -9.91 37.36 -8.87
N PHE A 187 -9.55 37.94 -10.00
CA PHE A 187 -9.81 39.36 -10.32
C PHE A 187 -11.32 39.63 -10.16
N GLY A 188 -11.69 40.68 -9.41
CA GLY A 188 -13.10 40.98 -9.12
C GLY A 188 -13.70 40.25 -7.93
N SER A 189 -12.93 39.43 -7.18
CA SER A 189 -13.39 38.80 -5.95
C SER A 189 -13.80 39.77 -4.83
N GLY A 190 -13.48 41.07 -4.96
CA GLY A 190 -13.79 42.12 -3.99
C GLY A 190 -13.08 41.96 -2.64
N ARG A 191 -12.01 41.18 -2.59
CA ARG A 191 -11.27 40.92 -1.36
C ARG A 191 -10.42 42.14 -0.95
N SER A 192 -10.60 42.56 0.29
CA SER A 192 -9.77 43.59 0.94
C SER A 192 -8.52 43.03 1.62
N SER A 193 -8.51 41.72 1.88
CA SER A 193 -7.38 41.02 2.51
C SER A 193 -7.17 39.63 1.86
N PRO A 194 -5.92 39.13 1.82
CA PRO A 194 -5.63 37.82 1.25
C PRO A 194 -6.32 36.70 2.01
N LEU A 195 -6.80 35.66 1.28
CA LEU A 195 -7.29 34.42 1.85
C LEU A 195 -6.11 33.65 2.44
N ALA A 196 -6.13 33.39 3.75
CA ALA A 196 -5.11 32.56 4.37
C ALA A 196 -5.40 31.07 4.12
N VAL A 197 -4.51 30.40 3.40
CA VAL A 197 -4.70 29.00 2.98
C VAL A 197 -3.73 28.09 3.73
N GLY A 198 -4.28 27.12 4.43
CA GLY A 198 -3.55 26.13 5.22
C GLY A 198 -3.69 24.71 4.68
N ALA A 199 -2.85 23.79 5.17
CA ALA A 199 -2.89 22.38 4.87
C ALA A 199 -2.47 21.52 6.07
N ALA A 200 -3.45 20.96 6.79
CA ALA A 200 -3.24 20.11 7.96
C ALA A 200 -2.38 18.89 7.64
N LYS A 201 -2.57 18.33 6.44
CA LYS A 201 -1.86 17.13 5.98
C LYS A 201 -0.35 17.30 5.92
N ALA A 202 0.14 18.52 5.70
CA ALA A 202 1.56 18.83 5.77
C ALA A 202 2.16 18.62 7.18
N SER A 203 1.34 18.71 8.23
CA SER A 203 1.77 18.54 9.62
C SER A 203 1.53 17.12 10.14
N VAL A 204 0.35 16.53 9.84
CA VAL A 204 -0.10 15.28 10.46
C VAL A 204 -0.25 14.11 9.48
N GLY A 205 0.02 14.33 8.20
CA GLY A 205 -0.22 13.31 7.15
C GLY A 205 -1.70 13.25 6.74
N HIS A 206 -2.02 12.31 5.88
CA HIS A 206 -3.35 12.12 5.33
C HIS A 206 -4.08 10.99 6.08
N SER A 207 -5.03 11.33 6.94
CA SER A 207 -5.84 10.37 7.71
C SER A 207 -7.02 9.80 6.92
N GLU A 208 -7.00 9.93 5.60
CA GLU A 208 -7.96 9.36 4.63
C GLU A 208 -9.40 9.72 5.00
N ALA A 209 -10.24 8.75 5.38
CA ALA A 209 -11.65 9.00 5.71
C ALA A 209 -11.84 10.07 6.81
N ALA A 210 -10.90 10.17 7.76
CA ALA A 210 -10.94 11.15 8.84
C ALA A 210 -10.32 12.51 8.48
N SER A 211 -9.74 12.68 7.29
CA SER A 211 -8.97 13.88 6.95
C SER A 211 -9.80 15.17 6.92
N GLY A 212 -11.05 15.09 6.49
CA GLY A 212 -11.98 16.23 6.54
C GLY A 212 -12.28 16.67 7.96
N GLN A 213 -12.39 15.73 8.91
CA GLN A 213 -12.58 16.02 10.33
C GLN A 213 -11.35 16.70 10.95
N VAL A 214 -10.15 16.21 10.61
CA VAL A 214 -8.89 16.83 11.05
C VAL A 214 -8.77 18.27 10.53
N GLY A 215 -9.09 18.48 9.24
CA GLY A 215 -9.12 19.80 8.64
C GLY A 215 -10.13 20.74 9.30
N LEU A 216 -11.33 20.23 9.59
CA LEU A 216 -12.39 20.97 10.28
C LEU A 216 -11.95 21.42 11.69
N GLN A 217 -11.35 20.52 12.46
CA GLN A 217 -10.85 20.85 13.81
C GLN A 217 -9.71 21.87 13.78
N ARG A 218 -8.79 21.74 12.80
CA ARG A 218 -7.73 22.72 12.61
C ARG A 218 -8.28 24.09 12.22
N LEU A 219 -9.22 24.13 11.28
CA LEU A 219 -9.88 25.36 10.86
C LEU A 219 -10.61 26.01 12.04
N SER A 220 -11.41 25.25 12.78
CA SER A 220 -12.13 25.73 13.96
C SER A 220 -11.19 26.32 15.01
N SER A 221 -10.08 25.63 15.27
CA SER A 221 -9.04 26.16 16.18
C SER A 221 -8.38 27.44 15.65
N ALA A 222 -8.13 27.52 14.34
CA ALA A 222 -7.56 28.70 13.70
C ALA A 222 -8.52 29.91 13.74
N LEU A 223 -9.81 29.67 13.54
CA LEU A 223 -10.85 30.69 13.63
C LEU A 223 -10.98 31.20 15.08
N ALA A 224 -11.06 30.31 16.06
CA ALA A 224 -11.18 30.66 17.47
C ALA A 224 -9.97 31.45 18.01
N ARG A 225 -8.77 31.12 17.54
CA ARG A 225 -7.52 31.78 17.98
C ARG A 225 -7.09 32.95 17.11
N LEU A 226 -7.78 33.18 16.00
CA LEU A 226 -7.42 34.19 15.00
C LEU A 226 -6.00 34.01 14.41
N VAL A 227 -5.50 32.76 14.41
CA VAL A 227 -4.17 32.41 13.92
C VAL A 227 -4.30 31.44 12.75
N ALA A 228 -3.79 31.82 11.59
CA ALA A 228 -3.63 30.89 10.46
C ALA A 228 -2.41 30.01 10.70
N GLY A 229 -2.61 28.70 10.73
CA GLY A 229 -1.52 27.74 10.90
C GLY A 229 -0.63 27.66 9.66
N GLY A 230 0.69 27.56 9.85
CA GLY A 230 1.64 27.41 8.76
C GLY A 230 1.54 26.03 8.06
N ASN A 231 2.01 25.98 6.82
CA ASN A 231 2.24 24.73 6.08
C ASN A 231 3.64 24.20 6.41
N ALA A 232 3.73 23.17 7.23
CA ALA A 232 4.98 22.66 7.78
C ALA A 232 5.97 22.12 6.74
N GLN A 233 5.50 21.73 5.55
CA GLN A 233 6.34 21.12 4.51
C GLN A 233 6.64 22.06 3.34
N LEU A 234 6.06 23.25 3.30
CA LEU A 234 6.29 24.22 2.25
C LEU A 234 7.65 24.93 2.44
N ARG A 235 8.59 24.64 1.56
CA ARG A 235 9.92 25.27 1.52
C ARG A 235 10.11 26.11 0.26
N ARG A 236 9.66 25.59 -0.87
CA ARG A 236 9.70 26.25 -2.17
C ARG A 236 8.40 25.94 -2.91
N LEU A 237 7.67 26.97 -3.27
CA LEU A 237 6.41 26.84 -3.98
C LEU A 237 6.62 26.12 -5.32
N SER A 238 5.74 25.18 -5.65
CA SER A 238 5.72 24.54 -6.96
C SER A 238 5.46 25.60 -8.05
N PRO A 239 6.25 25.65 -9.13
CA PRO A 239 6.00 26.58 -10.25
C PRO A 239 4.57 26.47 -10.79
N HIS A 240 4.04 25.24 -10.94
CA HIS A 240 2.68 25.00 -11.41
C HIS A 240 1.60 25.59 -10.49
N VAL A 241 1.85 25.66 -9.19
CA VAL A 241 0.96 26.31 -8.23
C VAL A 241 1.17 27.81 -8.25
N GLY A 242 2.43 28.27 -8.32
CA GLY A 242 2.79 29.69 -8.33
C GLY A 242 2.19 30.44 -9.52
N GLU A 243 2.24 29.86 -10.71
CA GLU A 243 1.65 30.41 -11.93
C GLU A 243 0.14 30.64 -11.78
N LEU A 244 -0.58 29.66 -11.19
CA LEU A 244 -2.03 29.74 -10.99
C LEU A 244 -2.44 30.76 -9.92
N TRP A 245 -1.52 31.13 -9.03
CA TRP A 245 -1.75 32.10 -7.96
C TRP A 245 -1.17 33.49 -8.23
N THR A 246 -0.59 33.70 -9.42
CA THR A 246 -0.12 35.00 -9.83
C THR A 246 -1.29 35.99 -9.89
N GLY A 247 -1.23 37.06 -9.09
CA GLY A 247 -2.30 38.06 -8.97
C GLY A 247 -3.50 37.62 -8.12
N ALA A 248 -3.50 36.38 -7.55
CA ALA A 248 -4.55 35.95 -6.63
C ALA A 248 -4.34 36.54 -5.24
N ALA A 249 -5.42 37.06 -4.63
CA ALA A 249 -5.41 37.57 -3.27
C ALA A 249 -5.43 36.44 -2.24
N ALA A 250 -4.33 35.71 -2.14
CA ALA A 250 -4.16 34.56 -1.23
C ALA A 250 -2.79 34.56 -0.57
N ALA A 251 -2.71 34.02 0.65
CA ALA A 251 -1.49 33.89 1.43
C ALA A 251 -1.25 32.43 1.81
N LEU A 252 -0.08 31.89 1.43
CA LEU A 252 0.43 30.58 1.81
C LEU A 252 1.45 30.75 2.93
N SER A 253 1.02 30.57 4.16
CA SER A 253 1.89 30.77 5.32
C SER A 253 2.76 29.53 5.54
N SER A 254 4.09 29.68 5.59
CA SER A 254 5.04 28.65 6.05
C SER A 254 5.17 28.62 7.58
N GLN A 255 4.75 29.71 8.25
CA GLN A 255 4.71 29.85 9.70
C GLN A 255 3.33 30.32 10.16
N PRO A 256 2.95 30.13 11.44
CA PRO A 256 1.72 30.67 11.97
C PRO A 256 1.69 32.20 11.82
N VAL A 257 0.60 32.73 11.29
CA VAL A 257 0.41 34.16 11.06
C VAL A 257 -0.87 34.60 11.76
N GLN A 258 -0.81 35.70 12.49
CA GLN A 258 -1.98 36.33 13.03
C GLN A 258 -2.77 36.96 11.87
N ALA A 259 -3.98 36.48 11.65
CA ALA A 259 -4.83 37.05 10.61
C ALA A 259 -5.55 38.28 11.18
N GLY A 260 -5.54 39.39 10.41
CA GLY A 260 -6.20 40.63 10.83
C GLY A 260 -7.66 40.40 11.19
N VAL A 261 -8.10 41.03 12.26
CA VAL A 261 -9.47 40.94 12.79
C VAL A 261 -10.29 42.01 12.08
N GLY A 262 -11.14 41.61 11.13
CA GLY A 262 -12.26 42.44 10.71
C GLY A 262 -13.31 42.50 11.83
N VAL A 263 -14.05 43.59 11.93
CA VAL A 263 -15.23 43.69 12.81
C VAL A 263 -16.33 42.83 12.18
N GLY A 264 -16.69 41.70 12.84
CA GLY A 264 -17.73 40.78 12.36
C GLY A 264 -17.33 39.30 12.43
N ASP A 265 -18.26 38.42 12.05
CA ASP A 265 -18.04 36.96 12.04
C ASP A 265 -16.89 36.59 11.10
N VAL A 266 -16.02 35.73 11.58
CA VAL A 266 -14.91 35.19 10.79
C VAL A 266 -15.34 33.87 10.14
N VAL A 267 -15.32 33.81 8.82
CA VAL A 267 -15.71 32.61 8.07
C VAL A 267 -14.49 31.92 7.48
N GLY A 268 -14.45 30.60 7.62
CA GLY A 268 -13.45 29.76 6.99
C GLY A 268 -14.07 28.57 6.27
N GLY A 269 -13.34 28.04 5.31
CA GLY A 269 -13.74 26.85 4.54
C GLY A 269 -12.79 25.69 4.74
N VAL A 270 -13.28 24.46 4.62
CA VAL A 270 -12.49 23.23 4.61
C VAL A 270 -12.88 22.34 3.43
N SER A 271 -11.89 21.89 2.67
CA SER A 271 -12.06 21.02 1.51
C SER A 271 -11.58 19.60 1.79
N SER A 272 -12.31 18.62 1.27
CA SER A 272 -11.86 17.22 1.27
C SER A 272 -12.37 16.50 0.02
N PHE A 273 -11.45 15.95 -0.77
CA PHE A 273 -11.73 15.39 -2.10
C PHE A 273 -11.36 13.92 -2.14
N GLY A 274 -12.35 13.06 -2.37
CA GLY A 274 -12.15 11.62 -2.52
C GLY A 274 -11.59 11.28 -3.90
N TYR A 275 -10.62 10.40 -3.96
CA TYR A 275 -10.02 9.95 -5.21
C TYR A 275 -11.01 9.21 -6.15
N SER A 276 -12.16 8.79 -5.63
CA SER A 276 -13.27 8.23 -6.42
C SER A 276 -14.19 9.31 -7.00
N GLY A 277 -13.84 10.59 -6.82
CA GLY A 277 -14.53 11.74 -7.38
C GLY A 277 -15.61 12.35 -6.49
N THR A 278 -15.93 11.81 -5.33
CA THR A 278 -16.82 12.51 -4.37
C THR A 278 -16.01 13.59 -3.66
N ILE A 279 -16.40 14.84 -3.83
CA ILE A 279 -15.75 16.03 -3.30
C ILE A 279 -16.70 16.78 -2.36
N ALA A 280 -16.17 17.29 -1.23
CA ALA A 280 -16.94 17.98 -0.21
C ALA A 280 -16.25 19.25 0.27
N HIS A 281 -17.04 20.28 0.58
CA HIS A 281 -16.59 21.53 1.17
C HIS A 281 -17.57 22.01 2.22
N ALA A 282 -17.03 22.44 3.38
CA ALA A 282 -17.82 22.99 4.46
C ALA A 282 -17.34 24.39 4.84
N LEU A 283 -18.28 25.26 5.17
CA LEU A 283 -18.03 26.60 5.66
C LEU A 283 -18.38 26.67 7.15
N VAL A 284 -17.46 27.20 7.94
CA VAL A 284 -17.58 27.38 9.38
C VAL A 284 -17.50 28.86 9.70
N ARG A 285 -18.38 29.32 10.58
CA ARG A 285 -18.43 30.69 11.07
C ARG A 285 -18.07 30.71 12.54
N ALA A 286 -17.21 31.63 12.93
CA ALA A 286 -16.89 31.89 14.34
C ALA A 286 -17.38 33.29 14.71
N ALA A 287 -18.05 33.40 15.87
CA ALA A 287 -18.44 34.68 16.42
C ALA A 287 -17.20 35.50 16.87
N PRO A 288 -17.25 36.85 16.83
CA PRO A 288 -16.16 37.69 17.28
C PRO A 288 -15.76 37.39 18.74
N SER A 289 -14.49 37.62 19.06
CA SER A 289 -13.74 37.17 20.25
C SER A 289 -14.29 37.51 21.65
N GLY A 290 -15.46 38.08 21.78
CA GLY A 290 -16.13 38.25 23.08
C GLY A 290 -16.74 36.97 23.64
N ALA A 291 -17.11 36.01 22.76
CA ALA A 291 -17.72 34.74 23.14
C ALA A 291 -16.68 33.58 23.25
N ALA A 292 -15.50 33.69 22.63
CA ALA A 292 -14.45 32.68 22.72
C ALA A 292 -13.87 32.50 24.13
N ALA A 293 -14.02 33.50 25.02
CA ALA A 293 -13.67 33.40 26.43
C ALA A 293 -14.57 32.43 27.22
N ARG A 294 -15.68 31.99 26.61
CA ARG A 294 -16.63 31.04 27.20
C ARG A 294 -16.60 29.64 26.60
N MET A 295 -15.59 29.29 25.84
CA MET A 295 -15.22 27.87 25.79
C MET A 295 -14.67 27.52 27.19
N GLY A 296 -15.64 27.69 28.14
CA GLY A 296 -15.52 27.44 29.54
C GLY A 296 -14.92 26.09 29.67
N GLY A 297 -13.96 25.99 30.49
CA GLY A 297 -13.27 24.79 30.83
C GLY A 297 -14.21 23.61 30.84
N ALA A 298 -14.39 22.97 29.70
CA ALA A 298 -14.68 21.57 29.69
C ALA A 298 -13.64 21.01 30.64
N ALA A 299 -14.08 20.56 31.80
CA ALA A 299 -13.27 20.00 32.87
C ALA A 299 -12.26 19.15 32.12
N GLY A 300 -10.97 19.56 32.14
CA GLY A 300 -10.01 19.14 31.14
C GLY A 300 -10.07 17.65 31.07
N VAL A 301 -10.50 17.11 29.89
CA VAL A 301 -10.37 15.70 29.61
C VAL A 301 -8.88 15.48 29.62
N GLY A 302 -8.36 15.13 30.79
CA GLY A 302 -6.96 14.82 30.97
C GLY A 302 -6.71 13.53 30.23
N PHE A 303 -6.26 13.63 28.97
CA PHE A 303 -5.73 12.49 28.25
C PHE A 303 -4.50 12.00 29.02
N ARG A 304 -4.71 11.08 29.95
CA ARG A 304 -3.62 10.26 30.43
C ARG A 304 -3.23 9.36 29.28
N ARG A 305 -2.15 9.70 28.57
CA ARG A 305 -1.47 8.71 27.74
C ARG A 305 -1.16 7.54 28.66
N ARG A 306 -1.90 6.46 28.56
CA ARG A 306 -1.38 5.18 28.99
C ARG A 306 -0.16 4.98 28.10
N ALA A 307 1.02 4.93 28.74
CA ALA A 307 2.20 4.42 28.06
C ALA A 307 1.80 3.04 27.56
N PHE A 308 1.61 2.92 26.26
CA PHE A 308 1.52 1.63 25.62
C PHE A 308 2.95 1.13 25.68
N LEU A 309 3.24 0.34 26.68
CA LEU A 309 4.49 -0.39 26.74
C LEU A 309 4.47 -1.33 25.55
N TRP A 310 5.25 -0.99 24.53
CA TRP A 310 5.73 -1.95 23.55
C TRP A 310 6.75 -2.85 24.27
N GLU A 311 6.36 -3.38 25.42
CA GLU A 311 7.06 -4.52 25.95
C GLU A 311 6.87 -5.61 24.93
N MET A 312 7.99 -5.95 24.29
CA MET A 312 8.17 -7.31 23.86
C MET A 312 8.01 -8.13 25.14
N ALA A 313 6.79 -8.58 25.43
CA ALA A 313 6.52 -9.47 26.52
C ALA A 313 7.49 -10.63 26.34
N SER A 314 8.43 -10.76 27.25
CA SER A 314 9.16 -12.03 27.39
C SER A 314 8.08 -13.08 27.51
N PRO A 315 8.03 -14.09 26.65
CA PRO A 315 6.95 -15.07 26.65
C PRO A 315 7.04 -15.87 27.95
N SER A 316 6.34 -15.42 28.97
CA SER A 316 5.95 -16.32 30.04
C SER A 316 5.00 -17.35 29.42
N ALA A 317 5.25 -18.60 29.66
CA ALA A 317 4.77 -19.79 28.95
C ALA A 317 3.23 -20.00 28.91
N ARG A 318 2.39 -18.96 29.00
CA ARG A 318 0.91 -19.09 29.06
C ARG A 318 0.12 -18.08 28.25
N ASP A 319 0.75 -17.17 27.50
CA ASP A 319 -0.01 -16.16 26.76
C ASP A 319 -0.09 -16.51 25.27
N SER A 320 -1.29 -16.84 24.80
CA SER A 320 -1.60 -17.26 23.43
C SER A 320 -1.56 -16.13 22.39
N SER A 321 -1.07 -14.93 22.77
CA SER A 321 -0.95 -13.75 21.91
C SER A 321 0.44 -13.56 21.28
N ALA A 322 1.38 -14.49 21.46
CA ALA A 322 2.69 -14.44 20.84
C ALA A 322 2.58 -14.39 19.30
N VAL A 323 3.32 -13.48 18.68
CA VAL A 323 3.45 -13.40 17.22
C VAL A 323 3.78 -14.81 16.70
N ALA A 324 2.82 -15.41 16.02
CA ALA A 324 3.00 -16.74 15.49
C ALA A 324 3.87 -16.67 14.23
N LEU A 325 5.08 -17.17 14.32
CA LEU A 325 5.92 -17.38 13.15
C LEU A 325 5.37 -18.59 12.38
N TYR A 326 5.22 -18.42 11.07
CA TYR A 326 4.78 -19.49 10.19
C TYR A 326 5.89 -19.82 9.20
N SER A 327 6.04 -21.09 8.90
CA SER A 327 6.88 -21.56 7.80
C SER A 327 6.04 -22.40 6.83
N VAL A 328 6.39 -22.33 5.56
CA VAL A 328 5.82 -23.27 4.57
C VAL A 328 6.55 -24.58 4.74
N GLY A 329 5.81 -25.62 5.10
CA GLY A 329 6.29 -26.99 5.17
C GLY A 329 5.52 -27.88 4.18
N TRP A 330 6.12 -29.00 3.77
CA TRP A 330 5.48 -29.97 2.90
C TRP A 330 4.84 -31.05 3.75
N ALA A 331 3.55 -31.33 3.51
CA ALA A 331 2.81 -32.35 4.23
C ALA A 331 2.34 -33.43 3.25
N ALA A 332 2.43 -34.69 3.68
CA ALA A 332 1.88 -35.82 2.93
C ALA A 332 0.38 -35.60 2.71
N LEU A 333 -0.07 -35.81 1.49
CA LEU A 333 -1.47 -35.73 1.09
C LEU A 333 -2.01 -37.18 0.99
N GLY A 334 -3.06 -37.47 1.73
CA GLY A 334 -3.75 -38.77 1.63
C GLY A 334 -4.47 -38.94 0.30
N GLY A 335 -4.59 -40.17 -0.17
CA GLY A 335 -5.33 -40.56 -1.38
C GLY A 335 -4.44 -41.09 -2.48
N ALA A 336 -4.77 -42.27 -2.99
CA ALA A 336 -4.13 -42.89 -4.15
C ALA A 336 -4.26 -41.98 -5.39
N ALA A 337 -3.36 -42.14 -6.36
CA ALA A 337 -3.46 -41.56 -7.68
C ALA A 337 -4.82 -41.99 -8.29
N GLY A 338 -5.83 -41.10 -8.19
CA GLY A 338 -7.14 -41.32 -8.78
C GLY A 338 -7.02 -41.43 -10.30
N GLY A 339 -7.87 -42.27 -10.89
CA GLY A 339 -7.84 -42.72 -12.27
C GLY A 339 -7.58 -41.63 -13.29
N ALA A 340 -6.88 -41.98 -14.34
CA ALA A 340 -6.53 -41.13 -15.46
C ALA A 340 -7.81 -40.58 -16.11
N SER A 341 -8.05 -39.29 -15.99
CA SER A 341 -9.08 -38.62 -16.77
C SER A 341 -8.57 -38.44 -18.21
N SER A 342 -9.38 -38.81 -19.19
CA SER A 342 -9.07 -38.71 -20.62
C SER A 342 -8.74 -37.27 -21.03
N GLY A 343 -7.60 -37.07 -21.68
CA GLY A 343 -7.17 -35.79 -22.27
C GLY A 343 -5.67 -35.80 -22.56
N GLN A 344 -5.30 -35.21 -23.70
CA GLN A 344 -3.91 -35.19 -24.17
C GLN A 344 -3.14 -34.01 -23.58
N TRP A 345 -1.92 -34.23 -23.16
CA TRP A 345 -0.97 -33.23 -22.70
C TRP A 345 0.17 -33.06 -23.72
N LEU A 346 0.49 -31.82 -24.06
CA LEU A 346 1.69 -31.49 -24.83
C LEU A 346 2.84 -31.26 -23.85
N VAL A 347 3.89 -32.09 -23.92
CA VAL A 347 5.11 -31.90 -23.11
C VAL A 347 6.14 -31.16 -23.91
N VAL A 348 6.63 -30.03 -23.40
CA VAL A 348 7.57 -29.15 -24.08
C VAL A 348 8.83 -29.00 -23.20
N GLN A 349 10.01 -29.01 -23.85
CA GLN A 349 11.29 -28.67 -23.21
C GLN A 349 11.63 -27.19 -23.42
N PRO A 350 12.46 -26.56 -22.56
CA PRO A 350 12.79 -25.13 -22.65
C PRO A 350 13.42 -24.73 -24.01
N SER A 351 14.27 -25.58 -24.57
CA SER A 351 14.88 -25.36 -25.90
C SER A 351 13.84 -25.30 -27.03
N ALA A 352 12.86 -26.19 -26.99
CA ALA A 352 11.77 -26.20 -27.96
C ALA A 352 10.82 -25.00 -27.74
N ALA A 353 10.54 -24.61 -26.51
CA ALA A 353 9.69 -23.46 -26.19
C ALA A 353 10.29 -22.13 -26.67
N VAL A 354 11.61 -21.98 -26.61
CA VAL A 354 12.32 -20.78 -27.10
C VAL A 354 12.33 -20.74 -28.63
N LEU A 355 12.56 -21.86 -29.31
CA LEU A 355 12.53 -21.96 -30.76
C LEU A 355 11.12 -21.73 -31.34
N LEU A 356 10.09 -22.22 -30.66
CA LEU A 356 8.70 -22.04 -31.04
C LEU A 356 8.23 -20.57 -30.91
N ALA A 357 8.88 -19.78 -30.04
CA ALA A 357 8.61 -18.35 -29.92
C ALA A 357 9.24 -17.49 -31.03
N ALA A 358 10.23 -18.02 -31.76
CA ALA A 358 10.93 -17.30 -32.82
C ALA A 358 10.28 -17.41 -34.22
N GLY A 359 9.04 -17.95 -34.32
CA GLY A 359 8.27 -17.96 -35.55
C GLY A 359 7.88 -19.34 -36.11
N ALA A 360 8.20 -20.43 -35.42
CA ALA A 360 7.74 -21.75 -35.81
C ALA A 360 6.30 -22.03 -35.30
N PRO A 361 5.49 -22.88 -35.98
CA PRO A 361 4.04 -22.89 -35.83
C PRO A 361 3.54 -23.68 -34.60
N LEU A 362 3.80 -23.21 -33.39
CA LEU A 362 3.10 -23.76 -32.19
C LEU A 362 1.61 -23.46 -32.29
N GLY A 363 1.22 -22.33 -32.89
CA GLY A 363 -0.17 -22.02 -33.21
C GLY A 363 -0.85 -23.10 -34.05
N GLY A 364 -0.13 -23.72 -34.96
CA GLY A 364 -0.60 -24.86 -35.78
C GLY A 364 -0.75 -26.13 -34.94
N VAL A 365 0.18 -26.42 -34.04
CA VAL A 365 0.13 -27.61 -33.19
C VAL A 365 -0.94 -27.47 -32.09
N LEU A 366 -1.11 -26.29 -31.53
CA LEU A 366 -2.16 -26.01 -30.54
C LEU A 366 -3.55 -25.93 -31.16
N GLY A 367 -3.65 -25.44 -32.41
CA GLY A 367 -4.92 -25.36 -33.16
C GLY A 367 -5.37 -26.66 -33.80
N ALA A 368 -4.47 -27.62 -33.99
CA ALA A 368 -4.78 -28.87 -34.68
C ALA A 368 -5.49 -29.92 -33.78
N ARG A 369 -5.47 -29.75 -32.46
CA ARG A 369 -6.10 -30.68 -31.50
C ARG A 369 -6.54 -29.94 -30.25
N SER A 370 -7.57 -30.47 -29.59
CA SER A 370 -7.99 -30.00 -28.26
C SER A 370 -7.05 -30.55 -27.18
N TRP A 371 -6.09 -29.73 -26.73
CA TRP A 371 -5.20 -30.09 -25.65
C TRP A 371 -5.82 -29.79 -24.30
N ARG A 372 -5.72 -30.70 -23.36
CA ARG A 372 -6.09 -30.48 -21.96
C ARG A 372 -5.16 -29.49 -21.29
N GLY A 373 -3.88 -29.55 -21.61
CA GLY A 373 -2.86 -28.64 -21.12
C GLY A 373 -1.51 -28.83 -21.78
N VAL A 374 -0.62 -27.89 -21.47
CA VAL A 374 0.78 -27.89 -21.88
C VAL A 374 1.65 -28.03 -20.65
N ALA A 375 2.56 -29.00 -20.63
CA ALA A 375 3.51 -29.24 -19.57
C ALA A 375 4.92 -28.79 -20.02
N LEU A 376 5.48 -27.79 -19.34
CA LEU A 376 6.87 -27.38 -19.52
C LEU A 376 7.75 -28.20 -18.57
N ARG A 377 8.56 -29.09 -19.12
CA ARG A 377 9.50 -29.91 -18.37
C ARG A 377 10.84 -29.17 -18.26
N LEU A 378 11.21 -28.82 -17.03
CA LEU A 378 12.45 -28.13 -16.67
C LEU A 378 13.46 -29.15 -16.12
N ASP A 379 14.30 -29.70 -16.99
CA ASP A 379 15.32 -30.67 -16.59
C ASP A 379 16.56 -29.97 -16.03
N THR A 380 17.17 -30.59 -15.01
CA THR A 380 18.34 -30.07 -14.28
C THR A 380 19.66 -30.58 -14.85
N ALA A 381 19.76 -30.81 -16.14
CA ALA A 381 21.00 -31.35 -16.72
C ALA A 381 22.24 -30.44 -16.47
N ASP A 382 22.05 -29.14 -16.18
CA ASP A 382 23.15 -28.16 -16.18
C ASP A 382 23.21 -27.29 -14.91
N GLY A 383 23.59 -27.86 -13.78
CA GLY A 383 24.20 -27.09 -12.70
C GLY A 383 23.29 -26.27 -11.77
N VAL A 384 23.89 -25.66 -10.76
CA VAL A 384 23.27 -24.91 -9.64
C VAL A 384 22.83 -23.48 -10.02
N ALA A 385 23.13 -23.03 -11.24
CA ALA A 385 22.83 -21.67 -11.68
C ALA A 385 21.33 -21.44 -11.95
N PRO A 386 20.76 -20.27 -11.60
CA PRO A 386 19.36 -19.95 -11.87
C PRO A 386 19.02 -20.12 -13.34
N CYS A 387 17.99 -20.93 -13.65
CA CYS A 387 17.61 -21.22 -15.01
C CYS A 387 16.74 -20.09 -15.60
N VAL A 388 17.37 -19.02 -16.06
CA VAL A 388 16.69 -17.89 -16.74
C VAL A 388 15.93 -18.39 -18.00
N ARG A 389 16.49 -19.35 -18.74
CA ARG A 389 15.84 -19.97 -19.90
C ARG A 389 14.53 -20.66 -19.54
N GLY A 390 14.46 -21.31 -18.38
CA GLY A 390 13.23 -21.95 -17.88
C GLY A 390 12.12 -20.92 -17.59
N VAL A 391 12.47 -19.79 -17.00
CA VAL A 391 11.52 -18.70 -16.74
C VAL A 391 11.06 -18.06 -18.06
N GLN A 392 11.97 -17.79 -18.98
CA GLN A 392 11.65 -17.24 -20.30
C GLN A 392 10.71 -18.16 -21.08
N ALA A 393 10.96 -19.47 -21.06
CA ALA A 393 10.10 -20.46 -21.70
C ALA A 393 8.70 -20.47 -21.07
N ALA A 394 8.61 -20.41 -19.74
CA ALA A 394 7.33 -20.36 -19.02
C ALA A 394 6.52 -19.10 -19.36
N VAL A 395 7.17 -17.93 -19.39
CA VAL A 395 6.55 -16.65 -19.80
C VAL A 395 6.01 -16.73 -21.22
N ARG A 396 6.80 -17.23 -22.15
CA ARG A 396 6.39 -17.34 -23.56
C ARG A 396 5.23 -18.30 -23.76
N LEU A 397 5.25 -19.45 -23.10
CA LEU A 397 4.12 -20.38 -23.13
C LEU A 397 2.86 -19.77 -22.54
N ALA A 398 2.94 -19.09 -21.39
CA ALA A 398 1.79 -18.41 -20.78
C ALA A 398 1.19 -17.36 -21.74
N GLN A 399 2.02 -16.56 -22.42
CA GLN A 399 1.58 -15.59 -23.43
C GLN A 399 0.90 -16.23 -24.65
N LEU A 400 1.35 -17.39 -25.07
CA LEU A 400 0.74 -18.13 -26.18
C LEU A 400 -0.61 -18.74 -25.75
N LEU A 401 -0.65 -19.37 -24.57
CA LEU A 401 -1.86 -20.03 -24.07
C LEU A 401 -2.98 -19.04 -23.72
N SER A 402 -2.63 -17.82 -23.28
CA SER A 402 -3.61 -16.76 -23.01
C SER A 402 -4.40 -16.29 -24.24
N ARG A 403 -3.88 -16.58 -25.44
CA ARG A 403 -4.54 -16.26 -26.73
C ARG A 403 -5.49 -17.35 -27.21
N SER A 404 -5.52 -18.51 -26.53
CA SER A 404 -6.37 -19.66 -26.89
C SER A 404 -7.66 -19.65 -26.09
N THR A 405 -8.80 -19.94 -26.73
CA THR A 405 -10.11 -20.07 -26.09
C THR A 405 -10.72 -21.42 -26.41
N PRO A 406 -10.93 -22.34 -25.43
CA PRO A 406 -10.55 -22.21 -24.01
C PRO A 406 -9.03 -22.31 -23.82
N SER A 407 -8.49 -21.62 -22.80
CA SER A 407 -7.06 -21.67 -22.49
C SER A 407 -6.70 -23.04 -21.89
N PRO A 408 -5.74 -23.78 -22.49
CA PRO A 408 -5.25 -25.03 -21.90
C PRO A 408 -4.55 -24.78 -20.56
N ALA A 409 -4.54 -25.79 -19.67
CA ALA A 409 -3.79 -25.69 -18.42
C ALA A 409 -2.27 -25.64 -18.67
N LEU A 410 -1.54 -24.88 -17.84
CA LEU A 410 -0.07 -24.85 -17.86
C LEU A 410 0.47 -25.60 -16.65
N ALA A 411 1.30 -26.61 -16.86
CA ALA A 411 2.00 -27.33 -15.80
C ALA A 411 3.51 -27.09 -15.91
N LEU A 412 4.14 -26.62 -14.84
CA LEU A 412 5.59 -26.51 -14.72
C LEU A 412 6.09 -27.76 -13.97
N LEU A 413 6.88 -28.57 -14.67
CA LEU A 413 7.46 -29.80 -14.10
C LEU A 413 8.92 -29.56 -13.80
N THR A 414 9.31 -29.71 -12.52
CA THR A 414 10.69 -29.57 -12.04
C THR A 414 11.17 -30.85 -11.37
N SER A 415 12.47 -30.98 -11.19
CA SER A 415 13.06 -32.09 -10.47
C SER A 415 13.99 -31.59 -9.37
N GLY A 416 13.65 -31.90 -8.10
CA GLY A 416 14.43 -31.51 -6.93
C GLY A 416 14.46 -30.01 -6.64
N ALA A 417 13.47 -29.24 -7.12
CA ALA A 417 13.34 -27.82 -6.85
C ALA A 417 12.83 -27.54 -5.44
N VAL A 418 12.25 -28.54 -4.78
CA VAL A 418 11.65 -28.40 -3.44
C VAL A 418 12.25 -29.46 -2.51
N SER A 419 12.62 -29.06 -1.30
CA SER A 419 13.04 -29.98 -0.24
C SER A 419 11.80 -30.53 0.47
N VAL A 420 11.50 -31.80 0.25
CA VAL A 420 10.48 -32.55 1.00
C VAL A 420 11.18 -33.40 2.04
N PRO A 421 10.78 -33.38 3.33
CA PRO A 421 11.35 -34.26 4.33
C PRO A 421 11.12 -35.72 3.93
N ALA A 422 12.18 -36.49 3.74
CA ALA A 422 12.08 -37.92 3.57
C ALA A 422 11.70 -38.56 4.91
N VAL A 423 10.79 -39.54 4.90
CA VAL A 423 10.44 -40.31 6.09
C VAL A 423 11.66 -41.16 6.49
N GLY A 424 12.32 -40.78 7.59
CA GLY A 424 13.42 -41.57 8.19
C GLY A 424 14.85 -41.19 7.74
N ALA A 425 15.05 -40.20 6.88
CA ALA A 425 16.38 -39.69 6.51
C ALA A 425 16.45 -38.17 6.64
N GLY A 426 17.64 -37.62 6.95
CA GLY A 426 17.85 -36.19 6.99
C GLY A 426 17.45 -35.52 5.67
N ALA A 427 17.01 -34.26 5.73
CA ALA A 427 16.54 -33.50 4.55
C ALA A 427 17.52 -33.63 3.39
N ALA A 428 17.03 -34.13 2.24
CA ALA A 428 17.83 -34.20 1.02
C ALA A 428 18.28 -32.78 0.62
N PRO A 429 19.55 -32.57 0.21
CA PRO A 429 20.03 -31.27 -0.18
C PRO A 429 19.22 -30.73 -1.36
N LEU A 430 18.86 -29.43 -1.29
CA LEU A 430 18.22 -28.70 -2.39
C LEU A 430 19.17 -28.67 -3.59
N THR A 431 18.97 -29.55 -4.55
CA THR A 431 19.79 -29.63 -5.76
C THR A 431 19.18 -28.84 -6.94
N GLY A 432 17.94 -28.35 -6.78
CA GLY A 432 17.17 -27.71 -7.83
C GLY A 432 16.78 -26.24 -7.55
N ALA A 433 17.54 -25.50 -6.75
CA ALA A 433 17.31 -24.07 -6.53
C ALA A 433 17.28 -23.26 -7.85
N ALA A 434 17.87 -23.81 -8.92
CA ALA A 434 17.85 -23.25 -10.27
C ALA A 434 16.43 -22.93 -10.81
N HIS A 435 15.39 -23.63 -10.36
CA HIS A 435 14.02 -23.48 -10.86
C HIS A 435 13.10 -22.66 -9.93
N GLY A 436 13.62 -22.08 -8.85
CA GLY A 436 12.86 -21.22 -7.94
C GLY A 436 12.18 -20.05 -8.65
N GLY A 437 12.83 -19.45 -9.64
CA GLY A 437 12.26 -18.39 -10.48
C GLY A 437 11.03 -18.82 -11.27
N SER A 438 11.01 -20.04 -11.83
CA SER A 438 9.86 -20.59 -12.56
C SER A 438 8.67 -20.84 -11.63
N TRP A 439 8.91 -21.29 -10.40
CA TRP A 439 7.87 -21.44 -9.38
C TRP A 439 7.32 -20.09 -8.92
N GLY A 440 8.20 -19.09 -8.72
CA GLY A 440 7.80 -17.72 -8.45
C GLY A 440 6.92 -17.14 -9.56
N PHE A 441 7.31 -17.31 -10.81
CA PHE A 441 6.50 -16.92 -11.97
C PHE A 441 5.13 -17.60 -11.98
N ALA A 442 5.04 -18.90 -11.71
CA ALA A 442 3.77 -19.63 -11.66
C ALA A 442 2.84 -19.09 -10.57
N ARG A 443 3.38 -18.66 -9.42
CA ARG A 443 2.61 -18.03 -8.34
C ARG A 443 2.04 -16.68 -8.77
N VAL A 444 2.84 -15.85 -9.43
CA VAL A 444 2.38 -14.57 -9.97
C VAL A 444 1.32 -14.78 -11.03
N LEU A 445 1.55 -15.71 -11.97
CA LEU A 445 0.61 -15.99 -13.05
C LEU A 445 -0.76 -16.47 -12.54
N ARG A 446 -0.79 -17.26 -11.47
CA ARG A 446 -2.04 -17.66 -10.79
C ARG A 446 -2.82 -16.47 -10.21
N LEU A 447 -2.12 -15.44 -9.74
CA LEU A 447 -2.73 -14.22 -9.20
C LEU A 447 -3.23 -13.31 -10.31
N GLU A 448 -2.46 -13.16 -11.40
CA GLU A 448 -2.80 -12.28 -12.53
C GLU A 448 -3.87 -12.86 -13.46
N GLN A 449 -3.89 -14.19 -13.60
CA GLN A 449 -4.82 -14.90 -14.48
C GLN A 449 -5.54 -16.03 -13.74
N PRO A 450 -6.48 -15.71 -12.82
CA PRO A 450 -7.19 -16.72 -12.01
C PRO A 450 -7.99 -17.74 -12.83
N ALA A 451 -8.41 -17.37 -14.04
CA ALA A 451 -9.13 -18.24 -14.97
C ALA A 451 -8.21 -19.29 -15.62
N SER A 452 -6.90 -19.05 -15.64
CA SER A 452 -5.92 -19.96 -16.21
C SER A 452 -5.46 -20.96 -15.16
N ARG A 453 -5.59 -22.24 -15.48
CA ARG A 453 -5.14 -23.31 -14.58
C ARG A 453 -3.62 -23.46 -14.68
N VAL A 454 -2.88 -23.01 -13.67
CA VAL A 454 -1.42 -23.09 -13.61
C VAL A 454 -1.01 -23.96 -12.42
N LEU A 455 -0.19 -24.97 -12.68
CA LEU A 455 0.29 -25.93 -11.69
C LEU A 455 1.82 -25.96 -11.65
N SER A 456 2.37 -26.17 -10.47
CA SER A 456 3.80 -26.44 -10.27
C SER A 456 3.95 -27.81 -9.64
N VAL A 457 4.64 -28.71 -10.30
CA VAL A 457 4.87 -30.08 -9.84
C VAL A 457 6.35 -30.36 -9.79
N ASP A 458 6.86 -30.71 -8.61
CA ASP A 458 8.24 -31.15 -8.41
C ASP A 458 8.31 -32.65 -8.18
N VAL A 459 9.32 -33.27 -8.76
CA VAL A 459 9.55 -34.71 -8.64
C VAL A 459 10.94 -34.93 -8.08
N ALA A 460 11.07 -35.73 -7.04
CA ALA A 460 12.37 -36.05 -6.49
C ALA A 460 13.26 -36.75 -7.52
N ARG A 461 14.56 -36.46 -7.51
CA ARG A 461 15.53 -36.95 -8.52
C ARG A 461 15.68 -38.47 -8.54
N ASP A 462 15.48 -39.10 -7.41
CA ASP A 462 15.51 -40.56 -7.25
C ASP A 462 14.33 -41.28 -7.92
N TRP A 463 13.33 -40.51 -8.35
CA TRP A 463 12.13 -41.03 -9.02
C TRP A 463 12.18 -40.73 -10.53
N GLY A 464 13.24 -41.18 -11.19
CA GLY A 464 13.49 -40.91 -12.61
C GLY A 464 12.68 -41.79 -13.56
N GLY A 465 12.36 -41.24 -14.73
CA GLY A 465 11.77 -41.96 -15.85
C GLY A 465 10.35 -41.56 -16.25
N ALA A 466 9.77 -42.31 -17.22
CA ALA A 466 8.43 -42.01 -17.75
C ALA A 466 7.32 -42.07 -16.70
N GLY A 467 7.48 -42.83 -15.62
CA GLY A 467 6.54 -42.92 -14.53
C GLY A 467 6.36 -41.62 -13.74
N ALA A 468 7.45 -40.86 -13.52
CA ALA A 468 7.40 -39.61 -12.80
C ALA A 468 6.65 -38.51 -13.59
N VAL A 469 6.90 -38.43 -14.89
CA VAL A 469 6.17 -37.51 -15.78
C VAL A 469 4.69 -37.91 -15.85
N GLY A 470 4.39 -39.21 -15.92
CA GLY A 470 3.03 -39.72 -15.91
C GLY A 470 2.27 -39.35 -14.62
N ALA A 471 2.88 -39.50 -13.46
CA ALA A 471 2.28 -39.11 -12.18
C ALA A 471 2.07 -37.58 -12.09
N ALA A 472 3.04 -36.78 -12.55
CA ALA A 472 2.92 -35.33 -12.60
C ALA A 472 1.78 -34.87 -13.52
N LEU A 473 1.62 -35.50 -14.68
CA LEU A 473 0.52 -35.23 -15.61
C LEU A 473 -0.82 -35.72 -15.09
N ALA A 474 -0.86 -36.86 -14.37
CA ALA A 474 -2.06 -37.34 -13.69
C ALA A 474 -2.51 -36.32 -12.61
N GLU A 475 -1.57 -35.76 -11.84
CA GLU A 475 -1.86 -34.69 -10.87
C GLU A 475 -2.41 -33.45 -11.58
N ALA A 476 -1.75 -33.02 -12.66
CA ALA A 476 -2.20 -31.89 -13.44
C ALA A 476 -3.57 -32.12 -14.11
N SER A 477 -3.96 -33.38 -14.27
CA SER A 477 -5.24 -33.79 -14.86
C SER A 477 -6.38 -33.89 -13.86
N ARG A 478 -6.16 -33.79 -12.56
CA ARG A 478 -7.24 -33.86 -11.56
C ARG A 478 -8.24 -32.74 -11.75
N ALA A 479 -9.50 -33.07 -11.91
CA ALA A 479 -10.61 -32.14 -11.99
C ALA A 479 -11.29 -32.01 -10.62
N GLY A 480 -11.64 -30.79 -10.20
CA GLY A 480 -12.45 -30.55 -8.99
C GLY A 480 -11.70 -29.81 -7.88
N GLY A 481 -12.43 -29.36 -6.87
CA GLY A 481 -11.98 -28.44 -5.80
C GLY A 481 -10.92 -28.95 -4.82
N GLY A 482 -10.27 -30.09 -5.11
CA GLY A 482 -9.19 -30.66 -4.31
C GLY A 482 -7.82 -30.69 -5.01
N ALA A 483 -7.69 -30.08 -6.19
CA ALA A 483 -6.42 -30.06 -6.91
C ALA A 483 -5.47 -29.00 -6.29
N GLU A 484 -4.33 -29.47 -5.79
CA GLU A 484 -3.29 -28.58 -5.26
C GLU A 484 -2.58 -27.85 -6.40
N ALA A 485 -2.37 -26.55 -6.24
CA ALA A 485 -1.65 -25.75 -7.23
C ALA A 485 -0.13 -26.01 -7.20
N GLU A 486 0.38 -26.49 -6.10
CA GLU A 486 1.79 -26.83 -5.87
C GLU A 486 1.90 -28.22 -5.22
N VAL A 487 2.53 -29.15 -5.91
CA VAL A 487 2.69 -30.54 -5.45
C VAL A 487 4.13 -31.00 -5.61
N ALA A 488 4.64 -31.72 -4.62
CA ALA A 488 5.92 -32.40 -4.69
C ALA A 488 5.72 -33.93 -4.50
N TRP A 489 6.48 -34.69 -5.29
CA TRP A 489 6.51 -36.15 -5.19
C TRP A 489 7.88 -36.59 -4.70
N SER A 490 7.93 -37.35 -3.61
CA SER A 490 9.15 -37.91 -3.02
C SER A 490 8.87 -39.27 -2.43
N GLY A 491 9.74 -40.26 -2.71
CA GLY A 491 9.58 -41.64 -2.21
C GLY A 491 8.24 -42.28 -2.56
N GLY A 492 7.66 -41.98 -3.73
CA GLY A 492 6.34 -42.44 -4.14
C GLY A 492 5.17 -41.77 -3.42
N ALA A 493 5.41 -40.87 -2.47
CA ALA A 493 4.39 -40.14 -1.75
C ALA A 493 4.18 -38.71 -2.32
N ARG A 494 2.92 -38.28 -2.28
CA ARG A 494 2.47 -36.98 -2.73
C ARG A 494 2.47 -35.98 -1.56
N HIS A 495 3.02 -34.79 -1.75
CA HIS A 495 3.11 -33.75 -0.74
C HIS A 495 2.55 -32.43 -1.26
N GLY A 496 1.84 -31.68 -0.41
CA GLY A 496 1.34 -30.33 -0.68
C GLY A 496 1.94 -29.31 0.27
N ALA A 497 2.10 -28.08 -0.22
CA ALA A 497 2.58 -26.97 0.58
C ALA A 497 1.55 -26.60 1.67
N ARG A 498 1.97 -26.49 2.92
CA ARG A 498 1.14 -26.11 4.06
C ARG A 498 1.84 -25.07 4.91
N LEU A 499 1.09 -24.05 5.31
CA LEU A 499 1.55 -23.08 6.28
C LEU A 499 1.48 -23.72 7.69
N ARG A 500 2.62 -23.91 8.32
CA ARG A 500 2.72 -24.48 9.66
C ARG A 500 3.19 -23.43 10.65
N ARG A 501 2.49 -23.31 11.78
CA ARG A 501 2.92 -22.48 12.89
C ARG A 501 4.19 -23.09 13.50
N ARG A 502 5.26 -22.30 13.63
CA ARG A 502 6.45 -22.70 14.38
C ARG A 502 6.21 -22.41 15.86
N GLY A 503 6.46 -23.41 16.71
CA GLY A 503 6.53 -23.18 18.16
C GLY A 503 7.70 -22.29 18.53
N ALA A 504 7.58 -21.56 19.63
CA ALA A 504 8.62 -20.64 20.11
C ALA A 504 9.99 -21.35 20.36
N GLU A 505 9.97 -22.62 20.69
CA GLU A 505 11.20 -23.44 20.91
C GLU A 505 11.98 -23.75 19.62
N ALA A 506 11.33 -23.71 18.47
CA ALA A 506 12.01 -23.86 17.16
C ALA A 506 12.64 -22.55 16.65
N ALA A 507 12.51 -21.47 17.40
CA ALA A 507 13.06 -20.17 17.06
C ALA A 507 14.50 -19.94 17.55
N THR A 508 15.09 -20.89 18.26
CA THR A 508 16.55 -21.00 18.21
C THR A 508 16.89 -21.92 17.03
N PRO A 509 17.19 -21.40 15.84
CA PRO A 509 18.04 -22.14 15.00
C PRO A 509 19.32 -22.30 15.83
N SER A 510 19.67 -23.50 16.24
CA SER A 510 21.05 -23.88 16.16
C SER A 510 21.39 -23.72 14.66
N VAL A 511 21.53 -22.49 14.23
CA VAL A 511 22.40 -22.21 13.13
C VAL A 511 23.74 -22.68 13.70
N SER A 512 24.09 -23.92 13.42
CA SER A 512 25.48 -24.25 13.16
C SER A 512 25.87 -23.18 12.14
N GLY A 513 26.23 -22.02 12.70
CA GLY A 513 26.48 -20.80 11.95
C GLY A 513 27.67 -21.10 11.10
N GLY A 514 27.45 -21.44 9.87
CA GLY A 514 28.44 -21.11 8.89
C GLY A 514 28.64 -19.60 9.06
N ALA A 515 29.75 -19.21 9.69
CA ALA A 515 30.18 -17.84 9.67
C ALA A 515 29.95 -17.34 8.24
N ALA A 516 29.43 -16.14 8.06
CA ALA A 516 29.30 -15.54 6.73
C ALA A 516 30.72 -15.23 6.21
N SER A 517 31.56 -16.26 6.19
CA SER A 517 32.98 -16.16 5.78
C SER A 517 33.04 -15.87 4.29
N GLY A 518 33.92 -14.96 3.90
CA GLY A 518 34.13 -14.58 2.52
C GLY A 518 33.51 -13.23 2.13
N ALA A 519 33.53 -12.95 0.85
CA ALA A 519 32.97 -11.72 0.29
C ALA A 519 31.46 -11.86 0.04
N TRP A 520 30.70 -10.85 0.42
CA TRP A 520 29.26 -10.80 0.15
C TRP A 520 28.91 -9.60 -0.73
N LEU A 521 28.14 -9.86 -1.77
CA LEU A 521 27.58 -8.83 -2.65
C LEU A 521 26.17 -8.48 -2.20
N VAL A 522 25.91 -7.19 -1.96
CA VAL A 522 24.57 -6.70 -1.58
C VAL A 522 24.09 -5.74 -2.65
N THR A 523 23.20 -6.19 -3.51
CA THR A 523 22.58 -5.35 -4.54
C THR A 523 21.45 -4.53 -3.91
N GLY A 524 21.30 -3.27 -4.33
CA GLY A 524 20.45 -2.30 -3.59
C GLY A 524 21.05 -1.93 -2.22
N GLY A 525 22.33 -2.24 -2.00
CA GLY A 525 23.05 -2.19 -0.74
C GLY A 525 23.12 -0.81 -0.07
N LEU A 526 22.84 0.27 -0.81
CA LEU A 526 22.83 1.64 -0.29
C LEU A 526 21.44 2.14 0.09
N GLY A 527 20.42 1.29 0.00
CA GLY A 527 19.09 1.50 0.56
C GLY A 527 18.97 1.06 2.03
N GLY A 528 17.87 1.44 2.69
CA GLY A 528 17.66 1.14 4.11
C GLY A 528 17.68 -0.35 4.46
N LEU A 529 17.08 -1.20 3.62
CA LEU A 529 17.10 -2.66 3.80
C LEU A 529 18.47 -3.25 3.48
N GLY A 530 19.11 -2.78 2.41
CA GLY A 530 20.45 -3.22 2.01
C GLY A 530 21.49 -2.96 3.09
N LEU A 531 21.50 -1.76 3.68
CA LEU A 531 22.42 -1.42 4.78
C LEU A 531 22.17 -2.23 6.04
N ARG A 532 20.90 -2.53 6.37
CA ARG A 532 20.58 -3.41 7.51
C ARG A 532 21.00 -4.86 7.25
N GLY A 533 20.79 -5.36 6.03
CA GLY A 533 21.25 -6.68 5.62
C GLY A 533 22.78 -6.78 5.65
N ALA A 534 23.46 -5.76 5.17
CA ALA A 534 24.92 -5.65 5.24
C ALA A 534 25.45 -5.64 6.69
N ALA A 535 24.78 -4.90 7.59
CA ALA A 535 25.13 -4.89 9.01
C ALA A 535 24.96 -6.28 9.65
N LEU A 536 23.91 -7.01 9.29
CA LEU A 536 23.69 -8.38 9.76
C LEU A 536 24.79 -9.33 9.24
N LEU A 537 25.19 -9.21 7.98
CA LEU A 537 26.28 -10.00 7.41
C LEU A 537 27.61 -9.70 8.08
N ALA A 538 27.93 -8.41 8.33
CA ALA A 538 29.10 -7.99 9.08
C ALA A 538 29.11 -8.60 10.49
N ALA A 539 28.00 -8.51 11.22
CA ALA A 539 27.85 -9.10 12.55
C ALA A 539 27.99 -10.63 12.57
N ARG A 540 27.76 -11.29 11.43
CA ARG A 540 27.95 -12.73 11.25
C ARG A 540 29.33 -13.12 10.70
N GLY A 541 30.26 -12.19 10.60
CA GLY A 541 31.65 -12.43 10.23
C GLY A 541 31.93 -12.40 8.72
N ALA A 542 31.13 -11.68 7.92
CA ALA A 542 31.48 -11.43 6.53
C ALA A 542 32.82 -10.72 6.43
N ALA A 543 33.78 -11.32 5.71
CA ALA A 543 35.13 -10.79 5.59
C ALA A 543 35.20 -9.54 4.69
N ARG A 544 34.30 -9.47 3.70
CA ARG A 544 34.20 -8.35 2.75
C ARG A 544 32.75 -8.12 2.34
N LEU A 545 32.35 -6.86 2.29
CA LEU A 545 31.04 -6.44 1.77
C LEU A 545 31.21 -5.59 0.52
N VAL A 546 30.51 -5.92 -0.55
CA VAL A 546 30.42 -5.13 -1.77
C VAL A 546 28.98 -4.66 -1.91
N LEU A 547 28.75 -3.36 -1.65
CA LEU A 547 27.43 -2.75 -1.71
C LEU A 547 27.24 -2.08 -3.07
N THR A 548 26.12 -2.32 -3.73
CA THR A 548 25.85 -1.70 -5.03
C THR A 548 24.56 -0.93 -5.08
N SER A 549 24.56 0.13 -5.87
CA SER A 549 23.38 0.83 -6.36
C SER A 549 23.70 1.43 -7.74
N ARG A 550 22.69 1.80 -8.51
CA ARG A 550 22.89 2.39 -9.84
C ARG A 550 23.75 3.65 -9.83
N SER A 551 23.64 4.47 -8.80
CA SER A 551 24.39 5.72 -8.66
C SER A 551 25.70 5.60 -7.88
N GLY A 552 25.96 4.46 -7.23
CA GLY A 552 27.09 4.33 -6.29
C GLY A 552 27.00 5.25 -5.06
N ALA A 553 25.85 5.87 -4.84
CA ALA A 553 25.61 6.80 -3.75
C ALA A 553 24.38 6.37 -2.93
N VAL A 554 24.33 6.79 -1.68
CA VAL A 554 23.14 6.60 -0.82
C VAL A 554 21.96 7.31 -1.46
N ALA A 555 20.88 6.57 -1.71
CA ALA A 555 19.76 7.04 -2.52
C ALA A 555 19.02 8.25 -1.92
N ARG A 556 19.20 8.53 -0.62
CA ARG A 556 18.47 9.59 0.09
C ARG A 556 19.32 10.16 1.22
N GLY A 557 19.86 11.35 1.00
CA GLY A 557 20.51 12.14 2.05
C GLY A 557 19.56 12.48 3.19
N GLY A 558 20.07 12.56 4.41
CA GLY A 558 19.32 13.04 5.58
C GLY A 558 18.45 12.01 6.31
N GLN A 559 18.50 10.73 5.92
CA GLN A 559 17.74 9.65 6.60
C GLN A 559 18.62 8.80 7.55
N GLY A 560 19.83 9.25 7.84
CA GLY A 560 20.79 8.51 8.67
C GLY A 560 21.46 7.32 7.96
N LEU A 561 21.22 7.13 6.66
CA LEU A 561 21.81 6.03 5.90
C LEU A 561 23.31 6.20 5.72
N GLU A 562 23.81 7.43 5.59
CA GLU A 562 25.24 7.72 5.57
C GLU A 562 25.93 7.34 6.90
N ALA A 563 25.25 7.54 8.02
CA ALA A 563 25.75 7.11 9.33
C ALA A 563 25.83 5.58 9.41
N SER A 564 24.79 4.89 8.89
CA SER A 564 24.77 3.44 8.82
C SER A 564 25.86 2.88 7.91
N LEU A 565 26.11 3.52 6.76
CA LEU A 565 27.20 3.14 5.85
C LEU A 565 28.58 3.34 6.49
N ARG A 566 28.79 4.46 7.20
CA ARG A 566 30.04 4.73 7.94
C ARG A 566 30.27 3.70 9.06
N ALA A 567 29.21 3.34 9.79
CA ALA A 567 29.30 2.32 10.83
C ALA A 567 29.65 0.94 10.26
N LEU A 568 29.22 0.60 9.06
CA LEU A 568 29.62 -0.63 8.36
C LEU A 568 31.10 -0.63 8.00
N GLY A 569 31.65 0.52 7.57
CA GLY A 569 33.07 0.64 7.25
C GLY A 569 33.99 0.40 8.44
N SER A 570 33.50 0.60 9.67
CA SER A 570 34.27 0.32 10.91
C SER A 570 34.02 -1.09 11.46
N ALA A 571 32.92 -1.75 11.09
CA ALA A 571 32.50 -3.04 11.65
C ALA A 571 32.89 -4.25 10.80
N ALA A 572 33.02 -4.10 9.48
CA ALA A 572 33.42 -5.16 8.55
C ALA A 572 34.88 -5.01 8.15
N GLY A 573 35.57 -6.13 7.92
CA GLY A 573 36.98 -6.15 7.52
C GLY A 573 37.30 -5.31 6.26
N SER A 574 36.40 -5.25 5.29
CA SER A 574 36.41 -4.28 4.20
C SER A 574 34.98 -4.10 3.63
N THR A 575 34.57 -2.84 3.47
CA THR A 575 33.32 -2.47 2.79
C THR A 575 33.65 -1.61 1.59
N SER A 576 33.17 -1.99 0.42
CA SER A 576 33.32 -1.23 -0.82
C SER A 576 31.97 -0.92 -1.43
N VAL A 577 31.87 0.26 -2.04
CA VAL A 577 30.67 0.72 -2.75
C VAL A 577 30.98 0.76 -4.24
N VAL A 578 30.10 0.18 -5.05
CA VAL A 578 30.26 0.12 -6.50
C VAL A 578 28.98 0.59 -7.18
N ALA A 579 29.10 1.52 -8.13
CA ALA A 579 27.99 1.86 -9.02
C ALA A 579 27.79 0.72 -10.02
N CYS A 580 26.58 0.16 -10.09
CA CYS A 580 26.25 -0.94 -10.99
C CYS A 580 24.75 -0.97 -11.21
N ASP A 581 24.32 -1.03 -12.48
CA ASP A 581 22.95 -1.38 -12.81
C ASP A 581 22.80 -2.90 -12.86
N GLY A 582 22.17 -3.46 -11.82
CA GLY A 582 21.91 -4.90 -11.74
C GLY A 582 20.98 -5.43 -12.86
N GLY A 583 20.34 -4.56 -13.62
CA GLY A 583 19.56 -4.90 -14.81
C GLY A 583 20.41 -5.06 -16.08
N ASP A 584 21.64 -4.53 -16.08
CA ASP A 584 22.59 -4.71 -17.17
C ASP A 584 23.42 -5.98 -16.96
N ALA A 585 23.32 -6.92 -17.91
CA ALA A 585 23.96 -8.22 -17.78
C ALA A 585 25.50 -8.13 -17.84
N SER A 586 26.05 -7.15 -18.56
CA SER A 586 27.50 -6.97 -18.69
C SER A 586 28.10 -6.36 -17.43
N GLU A 587 27.45 -5.35 -16.84
CA GLU A 587 27.87 -4.75 -15.57
C GLU A 587 27.73 -5.76 -14.42
N ALA A 588 26.61 -6.51 -14.37
CA ALA A 588 26.41 -7.55 -13.38
C ALA A 588 27.47 -8.65 -13.45
N ALA A 589 27.84 -9.10 -14.66
CA ALA A 589 28.87 -10.10 -14.87
C ALA A 589 30.27 -9.58 -14.44
N ALA A 590 30.62 -8.34 -14.80
CA ALA A 590 31.87 -7.70 -14.40
C ALA A 590 31.94 -7.55 -12.87
N LEU A 591 30.84 -7.15 -12.23
CA LEU A 591 30.72 -7.02 -10.79
C LEU A 591 30.93 -8.36 -10.07
N VAL A 592 30.30 -9.44 -10.53
CA VAL A 592 30.46 -10.79 -9.96
C VAL A 592 31.91 -11.27 -10.12
N ALA A 593 32.51 -11.04 -11.28
CA ALA A 593 33.92 -11.39 -11.52
C ALA A 593 34.89 -10.62 -10.58
N LEU A 594 34.62 -9.33 -10.34
CA LEU A 594 35.40 -8.48 -9.44
C LEU A 594 35.21 -8.86 -7.96
N ALA A 595 33.98 -9.06 -7.56
CA ALA A 595 33.61 -9.32 -6.17
C ALA A 595 33.94 -10.75 -5.72
N ARG A 596 33.87 -11.73 -6.65
CA ARG A 596 33.96 -13.18 -6.37
C ARG A 596 33.19 -13.56 -5.10
N PRO A 597 31.89 -13.26 -5.04
CA PRO A 597 31.15 -13.33 -3.79
C PRO A 597 30.90 -14.78 -3.36
N ALA A 598 31.05 -15.05 -2.08
CA ALA A 598 30.60 -16.29 -1.44
C ALA A 598 29.06 -16.35 -1.34
N GLY A 599 28.39 -15.19 -1.38
CA GLY A 599 26.94 -15.08 -1.40
C GLY A 599 26.46 -13.72 -1.91
N VAL A 600 25.22 -13.68 -2.38
CA VAL A 600 24.56 -12.47 -2.87
C VAL A 600 23.29 -12.23 -2.07
N LEU A 601 23.13 -11.02 -1.55
CA LEU A 601 21.91 -10.53 -0.94
C LEU A 601 21.28 -9.49 -1.90
N HIS A 602 20.08 -9.74 -2.36
CA HIS A 602 19.31 -8.76 -3.15
C HIS A 602 18.34 -8.03 -2.23
N ALA A 603 18.46 -6.69 -2.09
CA ALA A 603 17.69 -5.86 -1.17
C ALA A 603 16.91 -4.71 -1.87
#